data_ccc41d2c2a0575fd6c3ddced9214a034
#
_entry.id   ccc41d2c2a0575fd6c3ddced9214a034
#
_cell.length_a   1.000
_cell.length_b   1.000
_cell.length_c   1.000
_cell.angle_alpha   90.00
_cell.angle_beta   90.00
_cell.angle_gamma   90.00
#
_symmetry.space_group_name_H-M   'P 1'
#
loop_
_entity.id
_entity.type
_entity.pdbx_description
1 polymer ?
#
loop_
_entity_poly.entity_id
_entity_poly.type
_entity_poly.pdbx_seq_one_letter_code
_entity_poly.pdbx_strand_id
1 'polypeptide(L)'
;YWLNSKDNELLVQSFNYDKKNISSKILKLEMEEEAIIKNIMIDNIFYIITITKNSSILNLHAIKNQSLEKKTIDLSDKKFVNKENKFSNLWAILHEDNAFEKELTFQNISNETPPSLVISSKKRKAYVRNDNLIFTLDNNKSFTQIISVNVKQFTASVSSLNQPYVRQNDFVFVDSNSFIVNDQIIQMKLNSNHMVVEVKDFEGKLIKQFEITDEKDFE
;
A
#
# COMPACT_ATOMS: atom_id res chain seq x y z
N TYR A 1 0.42 1.38 21.78
CA TYR A 1 0.54 2.70 21.17
C TYR A 1 -0.85 3.29 20.92
N TRP A 2 -1.06 4.54 21.30
CA TRP A 2 -2.30 5.30 21.07
C TRP A 2 -1.94 6.60 20.38
N LEU A 3 -2.40 6.79 19.15
CA LEU A 3 -2.16 8.00 18.38
C LEU A 3 -3.34 8.96 18.54
N ASN A 4 -3.06 10.15 19.07
CA ASN A 4 -3.99 11.26 19.04
C ASN A 4 -3.70 12.12 17.80
N SER A 5 -4.47 11.91 16.75
CA SER A 5 -4.26 12.59 15.47
C SER A 5 -4.59 14.09 15.49
N LYS A 6 -5.31 14.59 16.50
CA LYS A 6 -5.63 16.02 16.61
C LYS A 6 -4.43 16.84 17.06
N ASP A 7 -3.64 16.28 17.97
CA ASP A 7 -2.51 17.00 18.60
C ASP A 7 -1.16 16.48 18.11
N ASN A 8 -1.14 15.57 17.13
CA ASN A 8 0.07 14.89 16.67
C ASN A 8 0.86 14.26 17.83
N GLU A 9 0.14 13.66 18.77
CA GLU A 9 0.73 13.04 19.96
C GLU A 9 0.55 11.53 19.92
N LEU A 10 1.62 10.83 20.24
CA LEU A 10 1.63 9.38 20.40
C LEU A 10 1.87 9.01 21.86
N LEU A 11 0.85 8.41 22.49
CA LEU A 11 1.02 7.81 23.81
C LEU A 11 1.65 6.43 23.66
N VAL A 12 2.86 6.28 24.20
CA VAL A 12 3.58 5.01 24.26
C VAL A 12 3.46 4.47 25.67
N GLN A 13 2.84 3.31 25.83
CA GLN A 13 2.78 2.59 27.10
C GLN A 13 3.65 1.34 27.03
N SER A 14 4.50 1.14 28.02
CA SER A 14 5.34 -0.03 28.20
C SER A 14 4.97 -0.74 29.47
N PHE A 15 4.71 -2.02 29.39
CA PHE A 15 4.45 -2.89 30.54
C PHE A 15 5.69 -3.72 30.86
N ASN A 16 6.21 -3.57 32.07
CA ASN A 16 7.30 -4.43 32.56
C ASN A 16 6.68 -5.57 33.37
N TYR A 17 6.75 -6.77 32.82
CA TYR A 17 6.14 -7.95 33.41
C TYR A 17 6.75 -8.33 34.76
N ASP A 18 8.07 -8.26 34.89
CA ASP A 18 8.78 -8.65 36.12
C ASP A 18 8.49 -7.70 37.28
N LYS A 19 8.44 -6.42 37.00
CA LYS A 19 8.17 -5.35 37.97
C LYS A 19 6.69 -5.05 38.14
N LYS A 20 5.82 -5.65 37.32
CA LYS A 20 4.38 -5.41 37.29
C LYS A 20 4.01 -3.92 37.28
N ASN A 21 4.79 -3.12 36.56
CA ASN A 21 4.55 -1.69 36.45
C ASN A 21 4.34 -1.26 34.97
N ILE A 22 3.61 -0.15 34.82
CA ILE A 22 3.35 0.48 33.52
C ILE A 22 4.10 1.81 33.53
N SER A 23 4.85 2.06 32.50
CA SER A 23 5.39 3.38 32.19
C SER A 23 4.71 3.96 30.95
N SER A 24 4.45 5.25 30.98
CA SER A 24 3.81 5.97 29.87
C SER A 24 4.66 7.15 29.47
N LYS A 25 4.74 7.39 28.15
CA LYS A 25 5.41 8.57 27.59
C LYS A 25 4.60 9.12 26.42
N ILE A 26 4.45 10.42 26.37
CA ILE A 26 3.88 11.11 25.22
C ILE A 26 5.04 11.56 24.32
N LEU A 27 4.97 11.19 23.04
CA LEU A 27 5.88 11.65 22.01
C LEU A 27 5.13 12.61 21.11
N LYS A 28 5.68 13.79 20.87
CA LYS A 28 5.18 14.71 19.83
C LYS A 28 5.73 14.29 18.49
N LEU A 29 4.84 14.17 17.52
CA LEU A 29 5.16 13.85 16.13
C LEU A 29 5.18 15.15 15.34
N GLU A 30 6.30 15.44 14.68
CA GLU A 30 6.40 16.55 13.74
C GLU A 30 5.78 16.12 12.40
N MET A 31 4.45 16.26 12.29
CA MET A 31 3.66 15.83 11.12
C MET A 31 2.92 17.01 10.47
N GLU A 32 3.49 18.21 10.54
CA GLU A 32 2.95 19.36 9.83
C GLU A 32 2.92 19.10 8.32
N GLU A 33 1.78 19.37 7.69
CA GLU A 33 1.56 19.11 6.25
C GLU A 33 1.76 17.64 5.85
N GLU A 34 1.58 16.68 6.77
CA GLU A 34 1.67 15.26 6.51
C GLU A 34 0.33 14.55 6.72
N ALA A 35 0.06 13.54 5.90
CA ALA A 35 -1.06 12.64 6.09
C ALA A 35 -0.58 11.21 6.35
N ILE A 36 -1.17 10.53 7.32
CA ILE A 36 -0.86 9.14 7.64
C ILE A 36 -1.39 8.24 6.54
N ILE A 37 -0.51 7.39 6.01
CA ILE A 37 -0.88 6.38 5.01
C ILE A 37 -0.79 4.97 5.57
N LYS A 38 0.05 4.73 6.61
CA LYS A 38 0.20 3.40 7.21
C LYS A 38 0.79 3.45 8.62
N ASN A 39 0.26 2.60 9.49
CA ASN A 39 0.87 2.26 10.78
C ASN A 39 1.20 0.77 10.80
N ILE A 40 2.41 0.41 11.23
CA ILE A 40 2.86 -0.97 11.21
C ILE A 40 3.94 -1.25 12.26
N MET A 41 4.00 -2.51 12.70
CA MET A 41 5.07 -3.02 13.57
C MET A 41 5.97 -3.96 12.77
N ILE A 42 7.28 -3.70 12.77
CA ILE A 42 8.31 -4.58 12.20
C ILE A 42 9.46 -4.67 13.20
N ASP A 43 9.88 -5.87 13.56
CA ASP A 43 10.99 -6.11 14.49
C ASP A 43 10.90 -5.31 15.80
N ASN A 44 9.71 -5.25 16.42
CA ASN A 44 9.43 -4.48 17.63
C ASN A 44 9.64 -2.94 17.50
N ILE A 45 9.73 -2.43 16.28
CA ILE A 45 9.73 -1.00 15.99
C ILE A 45 8.35 -0.64 15.42
N PHE A 46 7.70 0.33 16.03
CA PHE A 46 6.44 0.85 15.51
C PHE A 46 6.73 1.99 14.53
N TYR A 47 6.26 1.82 13.30
CA TYR A 47 6.41 2.81 12.24
C TYR A 47 5.06 3.49 11.99
N ILE A 48 5.08 4.82 11.92
CA ILE A 48 4.03 5.64 11.33
C ILE A 48 4.58 6.16 10.01
N ILE A 49 3.96 5.76 8.91
CA ILE A 49 4.36 6.20 7.58
C ILE A 49 3.38 7.25 7.12
N THR A 50 3.92 8.40 6.75
CA THR A 50 3.15 9.54 6.28
C THR A 50 3.61 9.97 4.89
N ILE A 51 2.79 10.76 4.23
CA ILE A 51 3.13 11.45 2.99
C ILE A 51 3.01 12.94 3.19
N THR A 52 4.00 13.69 2.70
CA THR A 52 3.96 15.17 2.71
C THR A 52 2.98 15.66 1.66
N LYS A 53 2.16 16.63 2.02
CA LYS A 53 1.13 17.23 1.18
C LYS A 53 1.68 17.72 -0.15
N ASN A 54 0.92 17.47 -1.22
CA ASN A 54 1.24 17.85 -2.59
C ASN A 54 2.61 17.36 -3.10
N SER A 55 3.12 16.27 -2.58
CA SER A 55 4.45 15.74 -2.92
C SER A 55 4.45 14.23 -3.18
N SER A 56 5.65 13.68 -3.45
CA SER A 56 5.94 12.24 -3.42
C SER A 56 6.94 11.92 -2.31
N ILE A 57 6.92 12.65 -1.21
CA ILE A 57 7.84 12.48 -0.09
C ILE A 57 7.18 11.64 0.99
N LEU A 58 7.76 10.49 1.30
CA LEU A 58 7.36 9.64 2.41
C LEU A 58 8.19 9.94 3.64
N ASN A 59 7.56 10.02 4.81
CA ASN A 59 8.24 10.12 6.08
C ASN A 59 7.97 8.86 6.91
N LEU A 60 9.02 8.30 7.49
CA LEU A 60 8.98 7.16 8.38
C LEU A 60 9.30 7.63 9.79
N HIS A 61 8.28 7.65 10.63
CA HIS A 61 8.42 7.92 12.07
C HIS A 61 8.60 6.58 12.77
N ALA A 62 9.84 6.25 13.15
CA ALA A 62 10.20 5.01 13.83
C ALA A 62 10.20 5.21 15.33
N ILE A 63 9.40 4.44 16.05
CA ILE A 63 9.28 4.49 17.50
C ILE A 63 9.84 3.19 18.10
N LYS A 64 10.93 3.31 18.84
CA LYS A 64 11.59 2.22 19.54
C LYS A 64 11.99 2.63 20.94
N ASN A 65 11.67 1.83 21.95
CA ASN A 65 12.04 2.09 23.36
C ASN A 65 11.67 3.51 23.81
N GLN A 66 10.47 3.99 23.45
CA GLN A 66 9.98 5.33 23.75
C GLN A 66 10.84 6.48 23.14
N SER A 67 11.63 6.18 22.13
CA SER A 67 12.38 7.16 21.32
C SER A 67 11.76 7.24 19.93
N LEU A 68 11.74 8.44 19.37
CA LEU A 68 11.25 8.74 18.03
C LEU A 68 12.41 9.12 17.12
N GLU A 69 12.46 8.51 15.96
CA GLU A 69 13.34 8.89 14.86
C GLU A 69 12.51 9.14 13.60
N LYS A 70 12.75 10.24 12.90
CA LYS A 70 12.10 10.53 11.60
C LYS A 70 13.12 10.42 10.50
N LYS A 71 12.77 9.71 9.45
CA LYS A 71 13.52 9.60 8.19
C LYS A 71 12.60 9.93 7.02
N THR A 72 13.17 10.60 6.03
CA THR A 72 12.45 11.02 4.81
C THR A 72 12.98 10.27 3.61
N ILE A 73 12.07 9.81 2.76
CA ILE A 73 12.36 9.16 1.48
C ILE A 73 11.72 10.01 0.39
N ASP A 74 12.54 10.62 -0.45
CA ASP A 74 12.07 11.43 -1.58
C ASP A 74 11.90 10.55 -2.82
N LEU A 75 10.67 10.50 -3.33
CA LEU A 75 10.28 9.79 -4.54
C LEU A 75 9.90 10.76 -5.67
N SER A 76 10.32 12.03 -5.60
CA SER A 76 9.93 13.06 -6.58
C SER A 76 10.52 12.79 -7.98
N ASP A 77 11.61 12.01 -8.06
CA ASP A 77 12.19 11.54 -9.33
C ASP A 77 11.42 10.34 -9.94
N LYS A 78 10.50 9.74 -9.19
CA LYS A 78 9.71 8.59 -9.65
C LYS A 78 8.45 9.06 -10.36
N LYS A 79 8.03 8.26 -11.36
CA LYS A 79 6.83 8.54 -12.15
C LYS A 79 5.67 7.74 -11.60
N PHE A 80 4.69 8.44 -11.03
CA PHE A 80 3.40 7.87 -10.69
C PHE A 80 2.38 8.20 -11.78
N VAL A 81 1.50 7.26 -12.09
CA VAL A 81 0.52 7.38 -13.15
C VAL A 81 -0.88 7.38 -12.53
N ASN A 82 -1.65 8.39 -12.84
CA ASN A 82 -3.02 8.53 -12.36
C ASN A 82 -4.02 7.67 -13.16
N LYS A 83 -5.28 7.64 -12.75
CA LYS A 83 -6.35 6.87 -13.43
C LYS A 83 -6.58 7.29 -14.89
N GLU A 84 -6.17 8.49 -15.28
CA GLU A 84 -6.26 9.01 -16.65
C GLU A 84 -4.98 8.78 -17.48
N ASN A 85 -4.05 7.97 -17.00
CA ASN A 85 -2.74 7.71 -17.61
C ASN A 85 -1.83 8.95 -17.70
N LYS A 86 -2.02 9.95 -16.83
CA LYS A 86 -1.16 11.13 -16.73
C LYS A 86 -0.19 10.98 -15.54
N PHE A 87 1.01 11.56 -15.68
CA PHE A 87 1.95 11.62 -14.57
C PHE A 87 1.47 12.60 -13.50
N SER A 88 1.65 12.19 -12.24
CA SER A 88 1.28 12.98 -11.08
C SER A 88 2.21 12.66 -9.90
N ASN A 89 2.14 13.44 -8.82
CA ASN A 89 2.82 13.08 -7.59
C ASN A 89 2.02 12.02 -6.80
N LEU A 90 2.67 11.34 -5.88
CA LEU A 90 2.04 10.27 -5.10
C LEU A 90 0.87 10.79 -4.25
N TRP A 91 0.99 11.99 -3.68
CA TRP A 91 -0.10 12.62 -2.93
C TRP A 91 -1.38 12.72 -3.75
N ALA A 92 -1.29 13.23 -4.99
CA ALA A 92 -2.45 13.36 -5.87
C ALA A 92 -3.05 11.99 -6.24
N ILE A 93 -2.21 10.98 -6.51
CA ILE A 93 -2.66 9.60 -6.77
C ILE A 93 -3.47 9.05 -5.58
N LEU A 94 -3.01 9.29 -4.35
CA LEU A 94 -3.70 8.82 -3.16
C LEU A 94 -5.01 9.55 -2.88
N HIS A 95 -5.23 10.71 -3.51
CA HIS A 95 -6.47 11.51 -3.34
C HIS A 95 -7.47 11.35 -4.48
N GLU A 96 -7.12 10.65 -5.57
CA GLU A 96 -7.95 10.56 -6.77
C GLU A 96 -9.36 9.99 -6.55
N ASP A 97 -9.50 9.02 -5.64
CA ASP A 97 -10.76 8.32 -5.40
C ASP A 97 -11.52 8.85 -4.19
N ASN A 98 -11.02 9.92 -3.58
CA ASN A 98 -11.43 10.37 -2.25
C ASN A 98 -12.47 11.50 -2.22
N ALA A 99 -13.28 11.66 -3.23
CA ALA A 99 -14.43 12.60 -3.12
C ALA A 99 -15.34 12.26 -1.90
N PHE A 100 -15.32 11.00 -1.43
CA PHE A 100 -16.12 10.53 -0.30
C PHE A 100 -15.34 9.71 0.75
N GLU A 101 -14.14 9.19 0.45
CA GLU A 101 -13.31 8.45 1.41
C GLU A 101 -12.20 9.35 1.97
N LYS A 102 -12.28 9.69 3.25
CA LYS A 102 -11.27 10.49 3.96
C LYS A 102 -9.98 9.72 4.28
N GLU A 103 -9.92 8.43 4.00
CA GLU A 103 -8.78 7.59 4.40
C GLU A 103 -7.81 7.39 3.25
N LEU A 104 -6.61 7.93 3.40
CA LEU A 104 -5.47 7.68 2.50
C LEU A 104 -4.78 6.34 2.77
N THR A 105 -5.27 5.60 3.76
CA THR A 105 -4.61 4.43 4.31
C THR A 105 -4.58 3.25 3.34
N PHE A 106 -3.47 2.54 3.37
CA PHE A 106 -3.31 1.26 2.68
C PHE A 106 -3.87 0.13 3.54
N GLN A 107 -4.64 -0.76 2.91
CA GLN A 107 -5.20 -1.92 3.58
C GLN A 107 -4.11 -2.99 3.82
N ASN A 108 -4.00 -3.47 5.06
CA ASN A 108 -3.11 -4.59 5.38
C ASN A 108 -3.60 -5.89 4.74
N ILE A 109 -2.68 -6.57 4.07
CA ILE A 109 -2.88 -7.94 3.63
C ILE A 109 -1.85 -8.81 4.35
N SER A 110 -2.33 -9.78 5.12
CA SER A 110 -1.51 -10.81 5.77
C SER A 110 -1.52 -12.07 4.93
N ASN A 111 -0.36 -12.71 4.80
CA ASN A 111 -0.29 -14.04 4.18
C ASN A 111 -0.79 -15.16 5.10
N GLU A 112 -0.91 -14.88 6.41
CA GLU A 112 -1.30 -15.87 7.41
C GLU A 112 -2.83 -16.04 7.53
N THR A 113 -3.58 -14.99 7.24
CA THR A 113 -5.04 -14.99 7.33
C THR A 113 -5.65 -14.44 6.04
N PRO A 114 -6.53 -15.20 5.36
CA PRO A 114 -7.23 -14.70 4.19
C PRO A 114 -8.02 -13.42 4.54
N PRO A 115 -7.85 -12.33 3.79
CA PRO A 115 -8.63 -11.12 4.02
C PRO A 115 -10.09 -11.33 3.64
N SER A 116 -11.00 -10.56 4.25
CA SER A 116 -12.40 -10.52 3.83
C SER A 116 -12.53 -9.99 2.39
N LEU A 117 -13.64 -10.30 1.73
CA LEU A 117 -13.92 -9.80 0.38
C LEU A 117 -13.86 -8.27 0.30
N VAL A 118 -14.36 -7.57 1.34
CA VAL A 118 -14.33 -6.10 1.42
C VAL A 118 -12.88 -5.57 1.46
N ILE A 119 -12.01 -6.21 2.23
CA ILE A 119 -10.58 -5.85 2.29
C ILE A 119 -9.91 -6.17 0.96
N SER A 120 -10.21 -7.32 0.38
CA SER A 120 -9.65 -7.77 -0.90
C SER A 120 -9.99 -6.86 -2.07
N SER A 121 -11.17 -6.23 -2.06
CA SER A 121 -11.59 -5.32 -3.13
C SER A 121 -10.89 -3.96 -3.14
N LYS A 122 -10.22 -3.60 -2.05
CA LYS A 122 -9.52 -2.30 -1.96
C LYS A 122 -8.37 -2.21 -2.97
N LYS A 123 -8.23 -1.02 -3.59
CA LYS A 123 -7.22 -0.75 -4.64
C LYS A 123 -5.83 -0.43 -4.07
N ARG A 124 -5.75 -0.15 -2.77
CA ARG A 124 -4.52 0.20 -2.06
C ARG A 124 -4.24 -0.82 -0.99
N LYS A 125 -3.17 -1.59 -1.14
CA LYS A 125 -2.81 -2.67 -0.23
C LYS A 125 -1.37 -2.53 0.25
N ALA A 126 -1.12 -2.94 1.48
CA ALA A 126 0.19 -2.98 2.09
C ALA A 126 0.52 -4.39 2.57
N TYR A 127 1.73 -4.81 2.28
CA TYR A 127 2.29 -6.12 2.61
C TYR A 127 3.60 -5.94 3.35
N VAL A 128 3.81 -6.73 4.39
CA VAL A 128 5.10 -6.79 5.09
C VAL A 128 5.86 -8.02 4.64
N ARG A 129 7.10 -7.82 4.21
CA ARG A 129 8.00 -8.90 3.81
C ARG A 129 9.41 -8.61 4.33
N ASN A 130 9.80 -9.34 5.35
CA ASN A 130 11.06 -9.08 6.04
C ASN A 130 11.14 -7.58 6.44
N ASP A 131 12.17 -6.88 6.00
CA ASP A 131 12.39 -5.47 6.27
C ASP A 131 11.71 -4.53 5.25
N ASN A 132 10.93 -5.09 4.32
CA ASN A 132 10.27 -4.32 3.27
C ASN A 132 8.77 -4.19 3.55
N LEU A 133 8.29 -2.97 3.41
CA LEU A 133 6.89 -2.65 3.30
C LEU A 133 6.56 -2.40 1.83
N ILE A 134 5.71 -3.23 1.27
CA ILE A 134 5.33 -3.16 -0.14
C ILE A 134 3.92 -2.61 -0.23
N PHE A 135 3.75 -1.55 -1.00
CA PHE A 135 2.45 -0.99 -1.33
C PHE A 135 2.08 -1.30 -2.78
N THR A 136 0.84 -1.71 -3.01
CA THR A 136 0.26 -1.80 -4.36
C THR A 136 -0.83 -0.77 -4.54
N LEU A 137 -0.87 -0.17 -5.72
CA LEU A 137 -1.84 0.82 -6.17
C LEU A 137 -2.48 0.32 -7.47
N ASP A 138 -3.76 -0.05 -7.39
CA ASP A 138 -4.57 -0.56 -8.51
C ASP A 138 -5.61 0.46 -9.01
N ASN A 139 -5.40 1.74 -8.73
CA ASN A 139 -6.29 2.82 -9.16
C ASN A 139 -6.29 3.00 -10.69
N ASN A 140 -5.17 2.69 -11.34
CA ASN A 140 -5.04 2.74 -12.79
C ASN A 140 -5.43 1.41 -13.42
N LYS A 141 -6.27 1.44 -14.46
CA LYS A 141 -6.75 0.22 -15.14
C LYS A 141 -5.72 -0.40 -16.09
N SER A 142 -4.63 0.29 -16.37
CA SER A 142 -3.55 -0.19 -17.25
C SER A 142 -2.34 -0.70 -16.48
N PHE A 143 -2.16 -0.25 -15.23
CA PHE A 143 -0.98 -0.56 -14.43
C PHE A 143 -1.32 -0.86 -12.98
N THR A 144 -0.64 -1.84 -12.38
CA THR A 144 -0.41 -1.91 -10.93
C THR A 144 0.89 -1.18 -10.63
N GLN A 145 0.85 -0.15 -9.80
CA GLN A 145 2.06 0.52 -9.34
C GLN A 145 2.48 -0.04 -7.99
N ILE A 146 3.76 -0.28 -7.81
CA ILE A 146 4.32 -0.92 -6.62
C ILE A 146 5.38 -0.01 -6.04
N ILE A 147 5.26 0.28 -4.74
CA ILE A 147 6.26 1.00 -3.96
C ILE A 147 6.81 0.02 -2.94
N SER A 148 8.10 -0.28 -2.99
CA SER A 148 8.78 -1.10 -1.98
C SER A 148 9.67 -0.21 -1.13
N VAL A 149 9.39 -0.15 0.17
CA VAL A 149 10.12 0.65 1.16
C VAL A 149 10.89 -0.27 2.08
N ASN A 150 12.23 -0.20 2.06
CA ASN A 150 13.05 -0.86 3.06
C ASN A 150 13.14 0.02 4.31
N VAL A 151 12.50 -0.44 5.38
CA VAL A 151 12.37 0.37 6.61
C VAL A 151 13.64 0.44 7.44
N LYS A 152 14.62 -0.44 7.21
CA LYS A 152 15.93 -0.42 7.89
C LYS A 152 16.94 0.45 7.15
N GLN A 153 16.93 0.39 5.83
CA GLN A 153 17.85 1.15 4.98
C GLN A 153 17.31 2.54 4.63
N PHE A 154 16.04 2.80 4.88
CA PHE A 154 15.35 4.04 4.53
C PHE A 154 15.44 4.35 3.03
N THR A 155 15.28 3.31 2.22
CA THR A 155 15.28 3.41 0.76
C THR A 155 13.95 2.95 0.19
N ALA A 156 13.60 3.42 -1.00
CA ALA A 156 12.44 2.90 -1.70
C ALA A 156 12.69 2.77 -3.19
N SER A 157 11.97 1.81 -3.80
CA SER A 157 11.88 1.63 -5.24
C SER A 157 10.42 1.73 -5.68
N VAL A 158 10.21 2.16 -6.92
CA VAL A 158 8.89 2.25 -7.55
C VAL A 158 8.95 1.51 -8.88
N SER A 159 7.99 0.61 -9.10
CA SER A 159 7.81 -0.09 -10.37
C SER A 159 6.35 -0.04 -10.82
N SER A 160 6.10 -0.30 -12.09
CA SER A 160 4.76 -0.37 -12.67
C SER A 160 4.66 -1.62 -13.52
N LEU A 161 3.67 -2.46 -13.24
CA LEU A 161 3.40 -3.67 -14.00
C LEU A 161 2.13 -3.49 -14.83
N ASN A 162 2.20 -3.82 -16.11
CA ASN A 162 1.02 -3.80 -16.97
C ASN A 162 -0.06 -4.73 -16.42
N GLN A 163 -1.29 -4.24 -16.36
CA GLN A 163 -2.47 -5.04 -16.06
C GLN A 163 -2.79 -6.00 -17.24
N PRO A 164 -3.42 -7.15 -16.98
CA PRO A 164 -3.87 -8.06 -18.03
C PRO A 164 -4.69 -7.35 -19.09
N TYR A 165 -4.61 -7.85 -20.32
CA TYR A 165 -5.47 -7.37 -21.39
C TYR A 165 -6.83 -8.10 -21.34
N VAL A 166 -7.91 -7.37 -21.34
CA VAL A 166 -9.27 -7.88 -21.58
C VAL A 166 -9.84 -7.21 -22.82
N ARG A 167 -10.57 -7.99 -23.64
CA ARG A 167 -11.23 -7.44 -24.83
C ARG A 167 -12.22 -6.36 -24.37
N GLN A 168 -12.07 -5.16 -24.89
CA GLN A 168 -12.96 -4.05 -24.59
C GLN A 168 -14.07 -3.99 -25.63
N ASN A 169 -15.31 -4.03 -25.18
CA ASN A 169 -16.47 -3.58 -25.95
C ASN A 169 -16.82 -2.18 -25.44
N ASP A 170 -17.20 -1.27 -26.30
CA ASP A 170 -17.24 0.20 -26.09
C ASP A 170 -18.08 0.71 -24.92
N PHE A 171 -18.82 -0.12 -24.20
CA PHE A 171 -19.73 0.26 -23.11
C PHE A 171 -19.60 -0.60 -21.85
N VAL A 172 -18.51 -1.31 -21.67
CA VAL A 172 -18.41 -2.31 -20.61
C VAL A 172 -17.59 -1.79 -19.45
N PHE A 173 -18.14 -1.94 -18.23
CA PHE A 173 -17.42 -1.73 -16.99
C PHE A 173 -16.18 -2.65 -16.97
N VAL A 174 -15.01 -2.03 -16.78
CA VAL A 174 -13.75 -2.75 -16.60
C VAL A 174 -13.23 -2.48 -15.21
N ASP A 175 -12.91 -3.55 -14.48
CA ASP A 175 -12.24 -3.44 -13.19
C ASP A 175 -10.96 -4.28 -13.18
N SER A 176 -10.02 -3.90 -12.30
CA SER A 176 -8.75 -4.59 -12.13
C SER A 176 -8.32 -4.56 -10.67
N ASN A 177 -7.57 -5.57 -10.26
CA ASN A 177 -7.02 -5.68 -8.92
C ASN A 177 -5.74 -6.50 -8.92
N SER A 178 -4.92 -6.36 -7.88
CA SER A 178 -3.73 -7.17 -7.71
C SER A 178 -3.57 -7.70 -6.30
N PHE A 179 -2.83 -8.80 -6.16
CA PHE A 179 -2.43 -9.38 -4.88
C PHE A 179 -0.99 -9.85 -4.95
N ILE A 180 -0.30 -9.73 -3.82
CA ILE A 180 1.02 -10.33 -3.63
C ILE A 180 0.84 -11.60 -2.78
N VAL A 181 1.23 -12.74 -3.34
CA VAL A 181 1.21 -14.03 -2.66
C VAL A 181 2.59 -14.66 -2.84
N ASN A 182 3.25 -14.99 -1.74
CA ASN A 182 4.64 -15.43 -1.75
C ASN A 182 5.52 -14.42 -2.51
N ASP A 183 6.28 -14.84 -3.53
CA ASP A 183 7.12 -13.97 -4.35
C ASP A 183 6.52 -13.68 -5.73
N GLN A 184 5.19 -13.73 -5.81
CA GLN A 184 4.46 -13.53 -7.05
C GLN A 184 3.41 -12.45 -6.90
N ILE A 185 3.11 -11.79 -8.01
CA ILE A 185 2.04 -10.82 -8.12
C ILE A 185 0.95 -11.46 -8.99
N ILE A 186 -0.24 -11.55 -8.42
CA ILE A 186 -1.43 -12.00 -9.11
C ILE A 186 -2.18 -10.74 -9.53
N GLN A 187 -2.32 -10.52 -10.82
CA GLN A 187 -3.13 -9.44 -11.38
C GLN A 187 -4.40 -10.03 -12.00
N MET A 188 -5.52 -9.40 -11.72
CA MET A 188 -6.81 -9.77 -12.27
C MET A 188 -7.44 -8.56 -12.94
N LYS A 189 -7.94 -8.75 -14.15
CA LYS A 189 -8.73 -7.76 -14.87
C LYS A 189 -9.94 -8.39 -15.47
N LEU A 190 -11.07 -7.75 -15.35
CA LEU A 190 -12.36 -8.30 -15.79
C LEU A 190 -13.26 -7.22 -16.40
N ASN A 191 -14.15 -7.68 -17.23
CA ASN A 191 -15.35 -6.96 -17.65
C ASN A 191 -16.57 -7.91 -17.52
N SER A 192 -17.72 -7.56 -18.08
CA SER A 192 -18.95 -8.38 -17.97
C SER A 192 -18.84 -9.79 -18.58
N ASN A 193 -17.95 -10.00 -19.55
CA ASN A 193 -17.90 -11.21 -20.38
C ASN A 193 -16.53 -11.88 -20.42
N HIS A 194 -15.54 -11.28 -19.79
CA HIS A 194 -14.16 -11.75 -19.90
C HIS A 194 -13.37 -11.41 -18.63
N MET A 195 -12.70 -12.40 -18.07
CA MET A 195 -11.76 -12.22 -16.96
C MET A 195 -10.42 -12.85 -17.31
N VAL A 196 -9.35 -12.11 -17.05
CA VAL A 196 -7.98 -12.59 -17.18
C VAL A 196 -7.29 -12.47 -15.84
N VAL A 197 -6.64 -13.56 -15.43
CA VAL A 197 -5.77 -13.61 -14.24
C VAL A 197 -4.36 -13.95 -14.69
N GLU A 198 -3.40 -13.08 -14.36
CA GLU A 198 -1.99 -13.29 -14.64
C GLU A 198 -1.21 -13.42 -13.34
N VAL A 199 -0.32 -14.40 -13.27
CA VAL A 199 0.67 -14.59 -12.22
C VAL A 199 2.02 -14.15 -12.79
N LYS A 200 2.67 -13.20 -12.13
CA LYS A 200 3.95 -12.61 -12.55
C LYS A 200 4.95 -12.62 -11.40
N ASP A 201 6.24 -12.54 -11.73
CA ASP A 201 7.26 -12.14 -10.77
C ASP A 201 7.26 -10.61 -10.56
N PHE A 202 8.14 -10.12 -9.68
CA PHE A 202 8.24 -8.68 -9.38
C PHE A 202 8.87 -7.87 -10.52
N GLU A 203 9.53 -8.51 -11.47
CA GLU A 203 10.07 -7.94 -12.69
C GLU A 203 9.01 -7.84 -13.81
N GLY A 204 7.81 -8.42 -13.57
CA GLY A 204 6.69 -8.40 -14.51
C GLY A 204 6.70 -9.52 -15.53
N LYS A 205 7.58 -10.52 -15.38
CA LYS A 205 7.63 -11.70 -16.27
C LYS A 205 6.41 -12.59 -15.96
N LEU A 206 5.65 -12.90 -17.00
CA LEU A 206 4.50 -13.80 -16.92
C LEU A 206 4.96 -15.22 -16.57
N ILE A 207 4.38 -15.77 -15.50
CA ILE A 207 4.59 -17.16 -15.04
C ILE A 207 3.42 -18.03 -15.49
N LYS A 208 2.19 -17.54 -15.29
CA LYS A 208 0.97 -18.27 -15.63
C LYS A 208 -0.16 -17.30 -15.96
N GLN A 209 -1.06 -17.72 -16.84
CA GLN A 209 -2.26 -16.98 -17.20
C GLN A 209 -3.46 -17.92 -17.19
N PHE A 210 -4.59 -17.39 -16.73
CA PHE A 210 -5.90 -18.01 -16.81
C PHE A 210 -6.85 -17.04 -17.47
N GLU A 211 -7.77 -17.57 -18.27
CA GLU A 211 -8.76 -16.79 -18.98
C GLU A 211 -10.13 -17.46 -18.82
N ILE A 212 -11.14 -16.66 -18.49
CA ILE A 212 -12.53 -17.08 -18.36
C ILE A 212 -13.33 -16.20 -19.29
N THR A 213 -14.16 -16.84 -20.10
CA THR A 213 -15.11 -16.16 -21.00
C THR A 213 -16.51 -16.78 -20.81
N ASP A 214 -17.54 -16.12 -21.36
CA ASP A 214 -18.91 -16.63 -21.34
C ASP A 214 -19.05 -18.06 -21.95
N GLU A 215 -18.08 -18.45 -22.79
CA GLU A 215 -18.06 -19.73 -23.51
C GLU A 215 -17.12 -20.76 -22.85
N LYS A 216 -16.32 -20.38 -21.88
CA LYS A 216 -15.35 -21.26 -21.20
C LYS A 216 -15.39 -21.06 -19.69
N ASP A 217 -15.70 -22.12 -18.98
CA ASP A 217 -15.48 -22.23 -17.55
C ASP A 217 -14.00 -22.40 -17.20
N PHE A 218 -13.68 -22.33 -15.93
CA PHE A 218 -12.33 -22.60 -15.41
C PHE A 218 -11.88 -24.01 -15.80
N GLU A 219 -10.83 -24.14 -16.58
CA GLU A 219 -10.05 -25.35 -16.72
C GLU A 219 -8.76 -25.29 -15.89
#